data_2e8df9bdecc4681ddbca55afe7c3d957
#
_entry.id   2e8df9bdecc4681ddbca55afe7c3d957
#
_cell.length_a   1.000
_cell.length_b   1.000
_cell.length_c   1.000
_cell.angle_alpha   90.00
_cell.angle_beta   90.00
_cell.angle_gamma   90.00
#
_symmetry.space_group_name_H-M   'P 1'
#
loop_
_entity.id
_entity.type
_entity.pdbx_description
1 polymer ?
#
loop_
_entity_poly.entity_id
_entity_poly.type
_entity_poly.pdbx_seq_one_letter_code
_entity_poly.pdbx_strand_id
1 'polypeptide(L)'
;MKRLIFCLILAALYVMPSSSNAQVIAPSDDGIIPDAPKDYHHNMVFPYPYLREADMMWSTRHWERIDLRQKMNLHLYYPIQAVPDRKSLYDVIIDGIMTEGTIIEVFSDDRFETPLTAEQAAGYVQMIDTIRDPDDPSIILLVDTTSIGSKDVKFWEIKSDWFFDKQRGELKNRILGISPIVENPKTLEKYNLFWVWFPDARMALATHTAFNGQNNSARLTYDQVFHLRFFDSVIIKEDNVYDREVEEYKRSSTLDQLLEAERIKNNLRNMEAELWEY
;
A
#
# COMPACT_ATOMS: atom_id res chain seq x y z
N MET A 1 29.43 67.08 -16.01
CA MET A 1 29.78 66.26 -14.83
C MET A 1 28.57 65.42 -14.34
N LYS A 2 27.39 65.99 -14.08
CA LYS A 2 26.24 65.24 -13.57
C LYS A 2 25.77 64.09 -14.47
N ARG A 3 25.78 64.21 -15.79
CA ARG A 3 25.41 63.17 -16.72
C ARG A 3 26.42 62.03 -16.81
N LEU A 4 27.68 62.29 -16.60
CA LEU A 4 28.74 61.28 -16.62
C LEU A 4 28.69 60.40 -15.34
N ILE A 5 28.35 60.99 -14.21
CA ILE A 5 28.17 60.29 -12.93
C ILE A 5 26.93 59.38 -13.01
N PHE A 6 25.86 59.84 -13.65
CA PHE A 6 24.66 59.03 -13.83
C PHE A 6 24.88 57.80 -14.72
N CYS A 7 25.64 57.95 -15.82
CA CYS A 7 26.05 56.85 -16.69
C CYS A 7 26.96 55.83 -15.96
N LEU A 8 27.87 56.31 -15.09
CA LEU A 8 28.73 55.44 -14.29
C LEU A 8 27.95 54.66 -13.23
N ILE A 9 26.93 55.25 -12.62
CA ILE A 9 26.05 54.57 -11.66
C ILE A 9 25.19 53.52 -12.38
N LEU A 10 24.67 53.80 -13.57
CA LEU A 10 23.92 52.85 -14.37
C LEU A 10 24.79 51.69 -14.86
N ALA A 11 26.03 51.93 -15.24
CA ALA A 11 26.99 50.90 -15.61
C ALA A 11 27.39 50.00 -14.39
N ALA A 12 27.53 50.60 -13.22
CA ALA A 12 27.82 49.85 -11.98
C ALA A 12 26.65 48.95 -11.54
N LEU A 13 25.40 49.33 -11.80
CA LEU A 13 24.21 48.51 -11.56
C LEU A 13 24.11 47.30 -12.51
N TYR A 14 24.68 47.40 -13.72
CA TYR A 14 24.69 46.30 -14.71
C TYR A 14 25.81 45.27 -14.44
N VAL A 15 26.81 45.61 -13.65
CA VAL A 15 27.95 44.74 -13.30
C VAL A 15 27.75 44.06 -11.93
N MET A 16 26.60 44.18 -11.31
CA MET A 16 26.31 43.36 -10.11
C MET A 16 26.31 41.89 -10.57
N PRO A 17 27.28 41.06 -10.08
CA PRO A 17 27.20 39.63 -10.35
C PRO A 17 25.90 39.15 -9.73
N SER A 18 24.96 38.72 -10.56
CA SER A 18 23.89 37.87 -10.06
C SER A 18 24.58 36.65 -9.46
N SER A 19 24.65 36.59 -8.13
CA SER A 19 24.99 35.34 -7.46
C SER A 19 23.94 34.34 -7.89
N SER A 20 24.18 33.63 -8.98
CA SER A 20 23.50 32.40 -9.26
C SER A 20 23.94 31.48 -8.12
N ASN A 21 23.10 31.32 -7.10
CA ASN A 21 23.20 30.21 -6.22
C ASN A 21 22.97 28.97 -7.09
N ALA A 22 24.02 28.49 -7.75
CA ALA A 22 24.08 27.10 -8.13
C ALA A 22 23.87 26.37 -6.82
N GLN A 23 22.76 25.68 -6.68
CA GLN A 23 22.55 24.79 -5.55
C GLN A 23 23.69 23.77 -5.58
N VAL A 24 24.74 24.07 -4.86
CA VAL A 24 25.74 23.08 -4.51
C VAL A 24 25.00 22.17 -3.57
N ILE A 25 24.54 21.04 -4.08
CA ILE A 25 24.01 19.98 -3.24
C ILE A 25 25.14 19.59 -2.30
N ALA A 26 25.01 19.97 -1.03
CA ALA A 26 25.97 19.57 -0.02
C ALA A 26 26.06 18.06 0.00
N PRO A 27 27.27 17.45 -0.04
CA PRO A 27 27.40 16.03 0.11
C PRO A 27 26.75 15.62 1.45
N SER A 28 25.93 14.59 1.43
CA SER A 28 25.41 14.02 2.65
C SER A 28 26.56 13.50 3.51
N ASP A 29 26.41 13.53 4.83
CA ASP A 29 27.42 13.00 5.78
C ASP A 29 27.80 11.53 5.49
N ASP A 30 26.97 10.79 4.73
CA ASP A 30 27.17 9.40 4.29
C ASP A 30 27.91 9.25 2.92
N GLY A 31 28.42 10.31 2.34
CA GLY A 31 29.44 10.36 1.30
C GLY A 31 28.94 10.59 -0.12
N ILE A 32 28.25 9.75 -0.80
CA ILE A 32 28.18 9.79 -2.28
C ILE A 32 26.81 10.27 -2.82
N ILE A 33 25.74 10.11 -2.06
CA ILE A 33 24.41 10.49 -2.49
C ILE A 33 23.87 11.53 -1.53
N PRO A 34 23.67 12.80 -2.00
CA PRO A 34 23.00 13.77 -1.17
C PRO A 34 21.62 13.22 -0.79
N ASP A 35 21.24 13.37 0.47
CA ASP A 35 19.84 13.16 0.86
C ASP A 35 18.99 13.94 -0.13
N ALA A 36 18.22 13.21 -0.94
CA ALA A 36 17.32 13.86 -1.85
C ALA A 36 16.48 14.84 -1.02
N PRO A 37 16.43 16.13 -1.39
CA PRO A 37 15.60 17.08 -0.67
C PRO A 37 14.24 16.41 -0.53
N LYS A 38 13.68 16.43 0.67
CA LYS A 38 12.33 15.90 0.92
C LYS A 38 11.40 16.76 0.08
N ASP A 39 11.28 16.39 -1.19
CA ASP A 39 10.43 17.10 -2.12
C ASP A 39 9.01 17.02 -1.57
N TYR A 40 8.40 18.15 -1.32
CA TYR A 40 7.02 18.26 -0.88
C TYR A 40 6.05 17.50 -1.80
N HIS A 41 6.47 17.23 -3.04
CA HIS A 41 5.71 16.44 -4.01
C HIS A 41 5.63 14.94 -3.66
N HIS A 42 6.55 14.40 -2.87
CA HIS A 42 6.51 12.99 -2.46
C HIS A 42 5.47 12.70 -1.36
N ASN A 43 5.04 13.72 -0.64
CA ASN A 43 4.05 13.58 0.41
C ASN A 43 2.61 13.86 -0.05
N MET A 44 2.39 13.99 -1.35
CA MET A 44 1.07 14.24 -1.91
C MET A 44 0.43 12.95 -2.41
N VAL A 45 -0.81 12.76 -2.00
CA VAL A 45 -1.67 11.69 -2.53
C VAL A 45 -1.99 11.99 -3.99
N PHE A 46 -1.80 11.03 -4.89
CA PHE A 46 -2.21 11.16 -6.29
C PHE A 46 -3.73 11.27 -6.39
N PRO A 47 -4.28 12.39 -6.89
CA PRO A 47 -5.71 12.52 -7.03
C PRO A 47 -6.24 11.52 -8.07
N TYR A 48 -7.31 10.82 -7.70
CA TYR A 48 -8.03 10.04 -8.70
C TYR A 48 -8.76 10.96 -9.67
N PRO A 49 -8.78 10.63 -10.97
CA PRO A 49 -9.58 11.36 -11.92
C PRO A 49 -11.05 11.24 -11.56
N TYR A 50 -11.79 12.33 -11.77
CA TYR A 50 -13.23 12.33 -11.54
C TYR A 50 -13.91 11.36 -12.52
N LEU A 51 -14.78 10.50 -11.98
CA LEU A 51 -15.56 9.53 -12.71
C LEU A 51 -17.04 9.76 -12.38
N ARG A 52 -17.87 9.87 -13.40
CA ARG A 52 -19.32 9.88 -13.23
C ARG A 52 -19.83 8.45 -13.27
N GLU A 53 -20.89 8.18 -12.52
CA GLU A 53 -21.56 6.88 -12.56
C GLU A 53 -22.04 6.49 -13.98
N ALA A 54 -22.52 7.47 -14.74
CA ALA A 54 -22.94 7.28 -16.14
C ALA A 54 -21.79 6.95 -17.11
N ASP A 55 -20.56 7.22 -16.75
CA ASP A 55 -19.37 6.95 -17.57
C ASP A 55 -18.75 5.59 -17.26
N MET A 56 -19.19 4.95 -16.18
CA MET A 56 -18.79 3.60 -15.81
C MET A 56 -19.69 2.58 -16.53
N MET A 57 -19.18 2.04 -17.64
CA MET A 57 -19.97 1.09 -18.47
C MET A 57 -19.99 -0.33 -17.89
N TRP A 58 -18.92 -0.69 -17.23
CA TRP A 58 -18.72 -2.04 -16.69
C TRP A 58 -17.84 -1.98 -15.47
N SER A 59 -18.12 -2.80 -14.48
CA SER A 59 -17.28 -2.95 -13.29
C SER A 59 -17.37 -4.36 -12.73
N THR A 60 -16.29 -4.81 -12.14
CA THR A 60 -16.22 -6.07 -11.39
C THR A 60 -15.33 -5.86 -10.15
N ARG A 61 -15.62 -6.62 -9.11
CA ARG A 61 -14.88 -6.57 -7.85
C ARG A 61 -14.05 -7.82 -7.69
N HIS A 62 -12.78 -7.60 -7.32
CA HIS A 62 -11.84 -8.68 -7.09
C HIS A 62 -11.20 -8.55 -5.71
N TRP A 63 -10.93 -9.70 -5.11
CA TRP A 63 -10.07 -9.84 -3.94
C TRP A 63 -8.78 -10.51 -4.41
N GLU A 64 -7.69 -9.89 -4.09
CA GLU A 64 -6.36 -10.30 -4.54
C GLU A 64 -5.47 -10.51 -3.32
N ARG A 65 -4.65 -11.55 -3.35
CA ARG A 65 -3.67 -11.83 -2.30
C ARG A 65 -2.26 -11.59 -2.81
N ILE A 66 -1.52 -10.76 -2.09
CA ILE A 66 -0.11 -10.49 -2.30
C ILE A 66 0.68 -11.40 -1.38
N ASP A 67 1.57 -12.22 -1.91
CA ASP A 67 2.53 -13.02 -1.13
C ASP A 67 3.82 -12.21 -0.95
N LEU A 68 4.12 -11.82 0.30
CA LEU A 68 5.30 -11.02 0.62
C LEU A 68 6.63 -11.78 0.48
N ARG A 69 6.61 -13.11 0.34
CA ARG A 69 7.80 -13.93 0.12
C ARG A 69 8.28 -13.87 -1.32
N GLN A 70 7.46 -13.42 -2.23
CA GLN A 70 7.83 -13.26 -3.63
C GLN A 70 8.81 -12.10 -3.79
N LYS A 71 9.81 -12.30 -4.65
CA LYS A 71 10.87 -11.31 -4.89
C LYS A 71 10.32 -9.94 -5.33
N MET A 72 9.24 -9.93 -6.11
CA MET A 72 8.59 -8.72 -6.60
C MET A 72 8.00 -7.89 -5.46
N ASN A 73 7.53 -8.56 -4.38
CA ASN A 73 6.80 -7.95 -3.28
C ASN A 73 7.68 -7.61 -2.05
N LEU A 74 8.99 -7.93 -2.10
CA LEU A 74 9.89 -7.72 -0.96
C LEU A 74 9.97 -6.26 -0.49
N HIS A 75 9.72 -5.30 -1.36
CA HIS A 75 9.71 -3.89 -1.00
C HIS A 75 8.53 -3.49 -0.09
N LEU A 76 7.47 -4.31 -0.03
CA LEU A 76 6.36 -4.14 0.89
C LEU A 76 6.65 -4.77 2.27
N TYR A 77 7.51 -5.79 2.28
CA TYR A 77 7.86 -6.55 3.49
C TYR A 77 8.99 -5.92 4.29
N TYR A 78 10.06 -5.50 3.62
CA TYR A 78 11.25 -4.95 4.27
C TYR A 78 11.18 -3.42 4.42
N PRO A 79 11.77 -2.87 5.49
CA PRO A 79 12.58 -3.52 6.53
C PRO A 79 11.74 -4.17 7.63
N ILE A 80 12.20 -5.29 8.19
CA ILE A 80 11.55 -5.96 9.34
C ILE A 80 11.66 -5.13 10.62
N GLN A 81 12.77 -4.43 10.77
CA GLN A 81 12.98 -3.45 11.84
C GLN A 81 12.94 -2.06 11.22
N ALA A 82 12.12 -1.18 11.77
CA ALA A 82 12.01 0.19 11.29
C ALA A 82 13.37 0.90 11.30
N VAL A 83 13.73 1.46 10.17
CA VAL A 83 14.91 2.30 9.98
C VAL A 83 14.45 3.76 9.96
N PRO A 84 15.24 4.74 10.39
CA PRO A 84 14.82 6.15 10.39
C PRO A 84 14.30 6.66 9.03
N ASP A 85 14.80 6.10 7.93
CA ASP A 85 14.45 6.48 6.56
C ASP A 85 13.28 5.66 5.98
N ARG A 86 13.05 4.44 6.48
CA ARG A 86 12.08 3.51 5.91
C ARG A 86 11.44 2.61 6.96
N LYS A 87 10.16 2.33 6.75
CA LYS A 87 9.36 1.38 7.54
C LYS A 87 8.73 0.36 6.61
N SER A 88 8.38 -0.82 7.10
CA SER A 88 7.60 -1.78 6.34
C SER A 88 6.17 -1.27 6.10
N LEU A 89 5.47 -1.82 5.12
CA LEU A 89 4.06 -1.47 4.90
C LEU A 89 3.21 -1.70 6.15
N TYR A 90 3.46 -2.79 6.87
CA TYR A 90 2.74 -3.11 8.10
C TYR A 90 2.98 -2.05 9.18
N ASP A 91 4.24 -1.68 9.41
CA ASP A 91 4.60 -0.68 10.42
C ASP A 91 4.00 0.69 10.07
N VAL A 92 3.98 1.07 8.78
CA VAL A 92 3.34 2.33 8.32
C VAL A 92 1.86 2.36 8.64
N ILE A 93 1.15 1.26 8.40
CA ILE A 93 -0.29 1.19 8.69
C ILE A 93 -0.55 1.18 10.19
N ILE A 94 0.21 0.41 10.97
CA ILE A 94 0.06 0.38 12.43
C ILE A 94 0.38 1.74 13.04
N ASP A 95 1.45 2.40 12.60
CA ASP A 95 1.79 3.75 13.05
C ASP A 95 0.69 4.75 12.69
N GLY A 96 0.11 4.64 11.47
CA GLY A 96 -1.01 5.46 11.03
C GLY A 96 -2.26 5.29 11.90
N ILE A 97 -2.51 4.09 12.41
CA ILE A 97 -3.67 3.79 13.28
C ILE A 97 -3.38 4.22 14.72
N MET A 98 -2.21 3.84 15.26
CA MET A 98 -1.93 3.94 16.69
C MET A 98 -1.23 5.22 17.10
N THR A 99 -0.31 5.72 16.28
CA THR A 99 0.61 6.80 16.67
C THR A 99 0.24 8.11 16.00
N GLU A 100 0.05 8.09 14.69
CA GLU A 100 -0.18 9.30 13.90
C GLU A 100 -1.66 9.69 13.83
N GLY A 101 -2.57 8.73 14.03
CA GLY A 101 -4.02 8.94 13.91
C GLY A 101 -4.46 9.38 12.51
N THR A 102 -3.64 9.10 11.49
CA THR A 102 -3.96 9.42 10.09
C THR A 102 -4.97 8.46 9.50
N ILE A 103 -5.02 7.23 10.02
CA ILE A 103 -5.99 6.21 9.66
C ILE A 103 -7.00 6.12 10.81
N ILE A 104 -8.18 6.67 10.58
CA ILE A 104 -9.20 6.81 11.63
C ILE A 104 -10.11 5.58 11.66
N GLU A 105 -10.42 5.02 10.49
CA GLU A 105 -11.40 3.95 10.35
C GLU A 105 -10.74 2.63 9.97
N VAL A 106 -10.86 1.69 10.89
CA VAL A 106 -10.44 0.30 10.75
C VAL A 106 -11.67 -0.58 10.92
N PHE A 107 -11.79 -1.65 10.15
CA PHE A 107 -12.97 -2.52 10.14
C PHE A 107 -12.58 -3.96 10.43
N SER A 108 -13.53 -4.73 10.99
CA SER A 108 -13.36 -6.17 11.17
C SER A 108 -13.57 -6.94 9.86
N ASP A 109 -14.41 -6.39 8.98
CA ASP A 109 -14.91 -7.08 7.78
C ASP A 109 -14.48 -6.38 6.49
N ASP A 110 -14.43 -7.15 5.41
CA ASP A 110 -14.17 -6.67 4.05
C ASP A 110 -15.33 -5.82 3.49
N ARG A 111 -16.51 -5.84 4.14
CA ARG A 111 -17.68 -5.03 3.77
C ARG A 111 -17.65 -3.61 4.31
N PHE A 112 -16.73 -3.33 5.24
CA PHE A 112 -16.60 -2.03 5.91
C PHE A 112 -17.86 -1.61 6.68
N GLU A 113 -18.59 -2.59 7.24
CA GLU A 113 -19.82 -2.34 7.99
C GLU A 113 -19.56 -2.14 9.49
N THR A 114 -18.57 -2.86 10.05
CA THR A 114 -18.28 -2.88 11.48
C THR A 114 -16.98 -2.15 11.78
N PRO A 115 -17.03 -0.84 12.14
CA PRO A 115 -15.83 -0.11 12.50
C PRO A 115 -15.26 -0.59 13.83
N LEU A 116 -13.94 -0.68 13.90
CA LEU A 116 -13.17 -0.99 15.10
C LEU A 116 -12.60 0.29 15.70
N THR A 117 -12.63 0.37 17.04
CA THR A 117 -11.88 1.43 17.73
C THR A 117 -10.38 1.11 17.71
N ALA A 118 -9.52 2.13 17.89
CA ALA A 118 -8.07 1.94 17.96
C ALA A 118 -7.67 0.94 19.06
N GLU A 119 -8.38 0.91 20.19
CA GLU A 119 -8.16 -0.05 21.27
C GLU A 119 -8.51 -1.48 20.85
N GLN A 120 -9.61 -1.66 20.13
CA GLN A 120 -10.00 -2.97 19.58
C GLN A 120 -9.00 -3.42 18.51
N ALA A 121 -8.59 -2.52 17.61
CA ALA A 121 -7.56 -2.82 16.62
C ALA A 121 -6.23 -3.22 17.27
N ALA A 122 -5.83 -2.56 18.38
CA ALA A 122 -4.68 -2.96 19.18
C ALA A 122 -4.80 -4.38 19.74
N GLY A 123 -6.02 -4.79 20.10
CA GLY A 123 -6.30 -6.18 20.53
C GLY A 123 -6.07 -7.20 19.42
N TYR A 124 -6.40 -6.90 18.18
CA TYR A 124 -6.13 -7.78 17.02
C TYR A 124 -4.64 -7.91 16.67
N VAL A 125 -3.85 -6.91 17.03
CA VAL A 125 -2.38 -6.91 16.82
C VAL A 125 -1.65 -7.73 17.89
N GLN A 126 -2.36 -8.21 18.90
CA GLN A 126 -1.79 -9.02 19.98
C GLN A 126 -2.22 -10.48 19.84
N MET A 127 -1.25 -11.37 19.79
CA MET A 127 -1.51 -12.81 19.89
C MET A 127 -1.45 -13.22 21.35
N ILE A 128 -2.58 -13.64 21.90
CA ILE A 128 -2.70 -14.10 23.28
C ILE A 128 -2.62 -15.62 23.27
N ASP A 129 -1.54 -16.16 23.80
CA ASP A 129 -1.34 -17.59 23.99
C ASP A 129 -1.59 -17.96 25.45
N THR A 130 -2.58 -18.83 25.66
CA THR A 130 -2.97 -19.25 26.99
C THR A 130 -2.49 -20.69 27.25
N ILE A 131 -1.51 -20.84 28.11
CA ILE A 131 -1.01 -22.15 28.55
C ILE A 131 -1.88 -22.59 29.71
N ARG A 132 -2.59 -23.71 29.51
CA ARG A 132 -3.45 -24.34 30.53
C ARG A 132 -2.78 -25.54 31.18
N ASP A 133 -3.19 -25.85 32.39
CA ASP A 133 -2.72 -27.03 33.11
C ASP A 133 -3.14 -28.30 32.34
N PRO A 134 -2.21 -29.24 32.06
CA PRO A 134 -2.54 -30.51 31.42
C PRO A 134 -3.50 -31.38 32.22
N ASP A 135 -3.46 -31.27 33.55
CA ASP A 135 -4.29 -32.08 34.46
C ASP A 135 -5.67 -31.44 34.69
N ASP A 136 -5.76 -30.10 34.64
CA ASP A 136 -7.03 -29.37 34.77
C ASP A 136 -7.11 -28.22 33.80
N PRO A 137 -7.76 -28.39 32.62
CA PRO A 137 -7.88 -27.38 31.58
C PRO A 137 -8.60 -26.09 32.00
N SER A 138 -9.25 -26.07 33.17
CA SER A 138 -9.89 -24.85 33.69
C SER A 138 -8.89 -23.91 34.36
N ILE A 139 -7.69 -24.40 34.71
CA ILE A 139 -6.65 -23.60 35.32
C ILE A 139 -5.72 -23.01 34.23
N ILE A 140 -5.64 -21.69 34.20
CA ILE A 140 -4.71 -20.95 33.33
C ILE A 140 -3.39 -20.81 34.10
N LEU A 141 -2.32 -21.45 33.59
CA LEU A 141 -0.98 -21.38 34.18
C LEU A 141 -0.24 -20.12 33.75
N LEU A 142 -0.33 -19.74 32.47
CA LEU A 142 0.35 -18.58 31.91
C LEU A 142 -0.46 -18.01 30.76
N VAL A 143 -0.52 -16.69 30.71
CA VAL A 143 -1.01 -15.94 29.55
C VAL A 143 0.20 -15.23 28.97
N ASP A 144 0.65 -15.67 27.81
CA ASP A 144 1.71 -15.01 27.05
C ASP A 144 1.08 -14.13 25.99
N THR A 145 1.42 -12.85 26.01
CA THR A 145 0.91 -11.86 25.05
C THR A 145 2.07 -11.41 24.17
N THR A 146 2.05 -11.85 22.92
CA THR A 146 3.06 -11.47 21.93
C THR A 146 2.45 -10.48 20.93
N SER A 147 3.10 -9.34 20.72
CA SER A 147 2.69 -8.41 19.67
C SER A 147 3.07 -8.94 18.29
N ILE A 148 2.11 -8.90 17.38
CA ILE A 148 2.32 -9.24 15.97
C ILE A 148 3.14 -8.11 15.33
N GLY A 149 4.27 -8.45 14.77
CA GLY A 149 5.16 -7.52 14.08
C GLY A 149 5.17 -7.72 12.57
N SER A 150 5.88 -6.86 11.87
CA SER A 150 6.08 -6.94 10.42
C SER A 150 6.56 -8.31 9.93
N LYS A 151 7.38 -9.02 10.73
CA LYS A 151 7.91 -10.36 10.43
C LYS A 151 6.84 -11.45 10.35
N ASP A 152 5.72 -11.26 11.05
CA ASP A 152 4.65 -12.26 11.21
C ASP A 152 3.62 -12.15 10.09
N VAL A 153 3.53 -11.00 9.42
CA VAL A 153 2.67 -10.78 8.26
C VAL A 153 3.29 -11.44 7.05
N LYS A 154 2.59 -12.41 6.47
CA LYS A 154 3.05 -13.18 5.29
C LYS A 154 2.38 -12.76 4.01
N PHE A 155 1.16 -12.27 4.10
CA PHE A 155 0.34 -11.91 2.96
C PHE A 155 -0.39 -10.60 3.21
N TRP A 156 -0.76 -9.95 2.12
CA TRP A 156 -1.74 -8.86 2.11
C TRP A 156 -2.91 -9.25 1.25
N GLU A 157 -4.09 -8.91 1.68
CA GLU A 157 -5.29 -9.01 0.88
C GLU A 157 -5.75 -7.62 0.46
N ILE A 158 -6.10 -7.50 -0.81
CA ILE A 158 -6.57 -6.26 -1.41
C ILE A 158 -7.94 -6.50 -1.99
N LYS A 159 -8.88 -5.64 -1.66
CA LYS A 159 -10.20 -5.55 -2.30
C LYS A 159 -10.17 -4.40 -3.27
N SER A 160 -10.47 -4.66 -4.54
CA SER A 160 -10.39 -3.65 -5.60
C SER A 160 -11.56 -3.76 -6.58
N ASP A 161 -11.97 -2.61 -7.10
CA ASP A 161 -12.95 -2.51 -8.19
C ASP A 161 -12.23 -2.21 -9.50
N TRP A 162 -12.47 -3.06 -10.49
CA TRP A 162 -12.07 -2.85 -11.86
C TRP A 162 -13.27 -2.29 -12.62
N PHE A 163 -13.06 -1.22 -13.36
CA PHE A 163 -14.12 -0.58 -14.13
C PHE A 163 -13.58 -0.01 -15.43
N PHE A 164 -14.45 0.07 -16.41
CA PHE A 164 -14.15 0.69 -17.70
C PHE A 164 -14.71 2.12 -17.74
N ASP A 165 -13.80 3.08 -17.92
CA ASP A 165 -14.12 4.50 -18.07
C ASP A 165 -14.38 4.83 -19.55
N LYS A 166 -15.65 5.08 -19.89
CA LYS A 166 -16.07 5.43 -21.25
C LYS A 166 -15.41 6.70 -21.78
N GLN A 167 -15.18 7.70 -20.92
CA GLN A 167 -14.61 8.97 -21.36
C GLN A 167 -13.15 8.84 -21.78
N ARG A 168 -12.41 7.99 -21.08
CA ARG A 168 -10.97 7.78 -21.34
C ARG A 168 -10.71 6.57 -22.21
N GLY A 169 -11.69 5.68 -22.34
CA GLY A 169 -11.51 4.43 -23.06
C GLY A 169 -10.49 3.50 -22.40
N GLU A 170 -10.40 3.50 -21.07
CA GLU A 170 -9.40 2.76 -20.33
C GLU A 170 -10.01 1.91 -19.22
N LEU A 171 -9.48 0.71 -19.04
CA LEU A 171 -9.75 -0.12 -17.88
C LEU A 171 -8.92 0.39 -16.69
N LYS A 172 -9.60 0.75 -15.61
CA LYS A 172 -8.96 1.29 -14.40
C LYS A 172 -9.26 0.39 -13.20
N ASN A 173 -8.34 0.42 -12.25
CA ASN A 173 -8.51 -0.24 -10.96
C ASN A 173 -8.56 0.80 -9.84
N ARG A 174 -9.43 0.60 -8.86
CA ARG A 174 -9.46 1.34 -7.60
C ARG A 174 -9.44 0.38 -6.44
N ILE A 175 -8.43 0.51 -5.62
CA ILE A 175 -8.33 -0.23 -4.37
C ILE A 175 -9.33 0.38 -3.38
N LEU A 176 -10.15 -0.47 -2.78
CA LEU A 176 -11.14 -0.10 -1.76
C LEU A 176 -10.59 -0.32 -0.37
N GLY A 177 -9.91 -1.44 -0.16
CA GLY A 177 -9.36 -1.78 1.13
C GLY A 177 -8.19 -2.74 1.06
N ILE A 178 -7.44 -2.76 2.15
CA ILE A 178 -6.29 -3.64 2.34
C ILE A 178 -6.36 -4.27 3.72
N SER A 179 -5.91 -5.51 3.83
CA SER A 179 -5.87 -6.25 5.10
C SER A 179 -4.58 -7.05 5.23
N PRO A 180 -3.86 -6.96 6.35
CA PRO A 180 -2.72 -7.81 6.62
C PRO A 180 -3.21 -9.21 7.05
N ILE A 181 -2.59 -10.25 6.50
CA ILE A 181 -2.86 -11.65 6.83
C ILE A 181 -1.68 -12.22 7.57
N VAL A 182 -1.97 -12.80 8.72
CA VAL A 182 -1.01 -13.50 9.56
C VAL A 182 -1.31 -15.00 9.54
N GLU A 183 -0.28 -15.79 9.63
CA GLU A 183 -0.36 -17.23 9.76
C GLU A 183 -0.12 -17.63 11.22
N ASN A 184 -1.08 -18.34 11.81
CA ASN A 184 -0.91 -18.85 13.16
C ASN A 184 0.20 -19.91 13.16
N PRO A 185 1.28 -19.75 13.95
CA PRO A 185 2.41 -20.68 13.94
C PRO A 185 2.06 -22.10 14.41
N LYS A 186 0.93 -22.28 15.13
CA LYS A 186 0.51 -23.59 15.65
C LYS A 186 -0.45 -24.31 14.72
N THR A 187 -1.46 -23.60 14.21
CA THR A 187 -2.52 -24.20 13.37
C THR A 187 -2.24 -24.06 11.87
N LEU A 188 -1.29 -23.18 11.46
CA LEU A 188 -1.00 -22.79 10.09
C LEU A 188 -2.21 -22.17 9.36
N GLU A 189 -3.24 -21.81 10.12
CA GLU A 189 -4.39 -21.11 9.58
C GLU A 189 -4.05 -19.65 9.32
N LYS A 190 -4.54 -19.15 8.20
CA LYS A 190 -4.39 -17.77 7.78
C LYS A 190 -5.64 -17.00 8.19
N TYR A 191 -5.43 -15.84 8.78
CA TYR A 191 -6.55 -14.97 9.17
C TYR A 191 -6.18 -13.50 8.95
N ASN A 192 -7.19 -12.73 8.58
CA ASN A 192 -7.08 -11.30 8.42
C ASN A 192 -7.11 -10.65 9.81
N LEU A 193 -6.19 -9.72 10.07
CA LEU A 193 -6.18 -9.00 11.35
C LEU A 193 -7.31 -7.97 11.40
N PHE A 194 -7.35 -7.11 10.39
CA PHE A 194 -8.33 -6.05 10.25
C PHE A 194 -8.33 -5.54 8.81
N TRP A 195 -9.38 -4.84 8.42
CA TRP A 195 -9.48 -4.17 7.14
C TRP A 195 -9.30 -2.66 7.32
N VAL A 196 -8.51 -2.06 6.43
CA VAL A 196 -8.31 -0.63 6.37
C VAL A 196 -8.97 -0.11 5.11
N TRP A 197 -9.78 0.94 5.23
CA TRP A 197 -10.33 1.64 4.08
C TRP A 197 -9.19 2.36 3.35
N PHE A 198 -8.90 1.94 2.12
CA PHE A 198 -7.71 2.39 1.40
C PHE A 198 -7.66 3.91 1.17
N PRO A 199 -8.77 4.61 0.82
CA PRO A 199 -8.74 6.06 0.64
C PRO A 199 -8.25 6.83 1.88
N ASP A 200 -8.55 6.36 3.09
CA ASP A 200 -8.10 6.98 4.33
C ASP A 200 -6.62 6.67 4.61
N ALA A 201 -6.18 5.46 4.27
CA ALA A 201 -4.79 5.05 4.43
C ALA A 201 -3.82 5.78 3.49
N ARG A 202 -4.31 6.36 2.39
CA ARG A 202 -3.48 6.98 1.36
C ARG A 202 -2.58 8.09 1.88
N MET A 203 -3.02 8.88 2.86
CA MET A 203 -2.20 9.93 3.47
C MET A 203 -0.98 9.33 4.18
N ALA A 204 -1.17 8.29 5.00
CA ALA A 204 -0.07 7.59 5.66
C ALA A 204 0.87 6.92 4.63
N LEU A 205 0.29 6.31 3.59
CA LEU A 205 1.05 5.64 2.53
C LEU A 205 1.85 6.63 1.65
N ALA A 206 1.37 7.86 1.48
CA ALA A 206 2.06 8.89 0.70
C ALA A 206 3.24 9.54 1.46
N THR A 207 3.24 9.50 2.80
CA THR A 207 4.32 10.07 3.61
C THR A 207 5.52 9.13 3.74
N HIS A 208 5.35 7.83 3.49
CA HIS A 208 6.40 6.83 3.66
C HIS A 208 6.84 6.24 2.33
N THR A 209 8.16 6.02 2.21
CA THR A 209 8.78 5.52 0.99
C THR A 209 9.05 4.03 1.05
N ALA A 210 8.78 3.34 -0.07
CA ALA A 210 9.16 1.95 -0.29
C ALA A 210 10.57 1.87 -0.89
N PHE A 211 11.23 0.74 -0.69
CA PHE A 211 12.55 0.50 -1.27
C PHE A 211 12.45 0.27 -2.79
N ASN A 212 13.19 1.05 -3.56
CA ASN A 212 13.33 0.84 -4.99
C ASN A 212 14.70 0.23 -5.31
N GLY A 213 14.73 -1.08 -5.54
CA GLY A 213 15.97 -1.80 -5.84
C GLY A 213 16.58 -1.50 -7.19
N GLN A 214 15.87 -0.86 -8.10
CA GLN A 214 16.36 -0.53 -9.44
C GLN A 214 17.01 0.85 -9.51
N ASN A 215 16.46 1.82 -8.77
CA ASN A 215 16.96 3.18 -8.77
C ASN A 215 16.80 3.83 -7.39
N ASN A 216 17.91 4.00 -6.69
CA ASN A 216 17.92 4.56 -5.34
C ASN A 216 17.59 6.07 -5.29
N SER A 217 17.75 6.76 -6.43
CA SER A 217 17.40 8.19 -6.54
C SER A 217 15.89 8.41 -6.78
N ALA A 218 15.18 7.42 -7.32
CA ALA A 218 13.74 7.48 -7.53
C ALA A 218 13.03 6.77 -6.37
N ARG A 219 12.77 7.50 -5.31
CA ARG A 219 12.02 7.00 -4.16
C ARG A 219 10.53 6.94 -4.53
N LEU A 220 9.93 5.77 -4.40
CA LEU A 220 8.50 5.56 -4.59
C LEU A 220 7.81 5.56 -3.23
N THR A 221 6.71 6.27 -3.10
CA THR A 221 5.86 6.16 -1.91
C THR A 221 4.98 4.91 -1.99
N TYR A 222 4.49 4.41 -0.87
CA TYR A 222 3.56 3.29 -0.87
C TYR A 222 2.27 3.59 -1.65
N ASP A 223 1.75 4.83 -1.58
CA ASP A 223 0.59 5.25 -2.42
C ASP A 223 0.89 5.09 -3.91
N GLN A 224 2.09 5.49 -4.36
CA GLN A 224 2.53 5.32 -5.75
C GLN A 224 2.68 3.84 -6.13
N VAL A 225 3.23 3.01 -5.25
CA VAL A 225 3.37 1.56 -5.47
C VAL A 225 2.01 0.91 -5.72
N PHE A 226 1.01 1.25 -4.90
CA PHE A 226 -0.35 0.75 -5.08
C PHE A 226 -1.04 1.34 -6.31
N HIS A 227 -0.88 2.62 -6.57
CA HIS A 227 -1.46 3.29 -7.74
C HIS A 227 -0.93 2.73 -9.06
N LEU A 228 0.38 2.47 -9.13
CA LEU A 228 1.06 1.87 -10.29
C LEU A 228 0.90 0.34 -10.33
N ARG A 229 0.32 -0.27 -9.30
CA ARG A 229 0.24 -1.73 -9.13
C ARG A 229 1.61 -2.41 -9.27
N PHE A 230 2.63 -1.81 -8.65
CA PHE A 230 4.00 -2.35 -8.67
C PHE A 230 4.16 -3.47 -7.65
N PHE A 231 3.37 -4.51 -7.78
CA PHE A 231 3.38 -5.74 -6.97
C PHE A 231 2.77 -6.89 -7.79
N ASP A 232 3.05 -8.11 -7.38
CA ASP A 232 2.43 -9.31 -7.93
C ASP A 232 1.37 -9.85 -6.96
N SER A 233 0.20 -10.20 -7.50
CA SER A 233 -0.94 -10.67 -6.74
C SER A 233 -1.68 -11.79 -7.45
N VAL A 234 -2.32 -12.64 -6.67
CA VAL A 234 -3.18 -13.73 -7.15
C VAL A 234 -4.62 -13.42 -6.78
N ILE A 235 -5.53 -13.50 -7.74
CA ILE A 235 -6.97 -13.32 -7.50
C ILE A 235 -7.49 -14.52 -6.71
N ILE A 236 -8.04 -14.27 -5.53
CA ILE A 236 -8.61 -15.30 -4.66
C ILE A 236 -10.12 -15.39 -4.75
N LYS A 237 -10.77 -14.29 -5.17
CA LYS A 237 -12.22 -14.20 -5.27
C LYS A 237 -12.58 -13.14 -6.30
N GLU A 238 -13.60 -13.44 -7.10
CA GLU A 238 -14.33 -12.53 -7.95
C GLU A 238 -15.73 -12.38 -7.40
N ASP A 239 -16.35 -11.21 -7.57
CA ASP A 239 -17.76 -11.01 -7.19
C ASP A 239 -18.65 -11.99 -7.93
N ASN A 240 -19.32 -12.85 -7.19
CA ASN A 240 -20.15 -13.92 -7.73
C ASN A 240 -21.41 -14.12 -6.87
N VAL A 241 -22.45 -14.67 -7.48
CA VAL A 241 -23.77 -14.87 -6.86
C VAL A 241 -23.70 -15.67 -5.54
N TYR A 242 -22.73 -16.55 -5.40
CA TYR A 242 -22.59 -17.42 -4.23
C TYR A 242 -21.62 -16.88 -3.19
N ASP A 243 -20.96 -15.75 -3.47
CA ASP A 243 -19.95 -15.13 -2.62
C ASP A 243 -18.80 -16.07 -2.21
N ARG A 244 -18.44 -17.02 -3.12
CA ARG A 244 -17.43 -18.06 -2.87
C ARG A 244 -16.07 -17.65 -3.37
N GLU A 245 -15.05 -18.05 -2.60
CA GLU A 245 -13.65 -17.97 -3.00
C GLU A 245 -13.28 -19.07 -4.02
N VAL A 246 -12.21 -18.82 -4.79
CA VAL A 246 -11.67 -19.80 -5.75
C VAL A 246 -11.32 -21.11 -5.05
N GLU A 247 -10.77 -21.03 -3.82
CA GLU A 247 -10.42 -22.20 -3.03
C GLU A 247 -11.64 -23.08 -2.69
N GLU A 248 -12.82 -22.50 -2.50
CA GLU A 248 -14.03 -23.23 -2.15
C GLU A 248 -14.60 -24.07 -3.29
N TYR A 249 -14.53 -23.57 -4.53
CA TYR A 249 -15.08 -24.30 -5.68
C TYR A 249 -14.01 -25.02 -6.51
N LYS A 250 -12.72 -24.69 -6.36
CA LYS A 250 -11.57 -25.39 -6.96
C LYS A 250 -10.75 -26.10 -5.89
N ARG A 251 -11.35 -27.11 -5.27
CA ARG A 251 -10.72 -27.86 -4.16
C ARG A 251 -9.72 -28.92 -4.61
N SER A 252 -9.65 -29.23 -5.90
CA SER A 252 -8.89 -30.37 -6.43
C SER A 252 -7.38 -30.19 -6.27
N SER A 253 -6.86 -29.03 -6.59
CA SER A 253 -5.44 -28.72 -6.45
C SER A 253 -5.15 -27.22 -6.43
N THR A 254 -4.03 -26.85 -5.83
CA THR A 254 -3.53 -25.48 -5.85
C THR A 254 -3.25 -25.00 -7.29
N LEU A 255 -2.85 -25.91 -8.19
CA LEU A 255 -2.66 -25.58 -9.59
C LEU A 255 -3.97 -25.16 -10.26
N ASP A 256 -5.06 -25.87 -9.99
CA ASP A 256 -6.37 -25.53 -10.53
C ASP A 256 -6.87 -24.18 -10.02
N GLN A 257 -6.54 -23.84 -8.77
CA GLN A 257 -6.83 -22.51 -8.18
C GLN A 257 -6.06 -21.41 -8.92
N LEU A 258 -4.76 -21.61 -9.17
CA LEU A 258 -3.94 -20.65 -9.92
C LEU A 258 -4.40 -20.51 -11.38
N LEU A 259 -4.77 -21.59 -12.04
CA LEU A 259 -5.32 -21.56 -13.40
C LEU A 259 -6.66 -20.81 -13.46
N GLU A 260 -7.49 -20.97 -12.43
CA GLU A 260 -8.74 -20.22 -12.33
C GLU A 260 -8.51 -18.74 -12.08
N ALA A 261 -7.58 -18.39 -11.20
CA ALA A 261 -7.16 -17.01 -10.98
C ALA A 261 -6.66 -16.35 -12.28
N GLU A 262 -5.85 -17.09 -13.06
CA GLU A 262 -5.37 -16.62 -14.36
C GLU A 262 -6.50 -16.52 -15.39
N ARG A 263 -7.49 -17.41 -15.35
CA ARG A 263 -8.69 -17.33 -16.20
C ARG A 263 -9.47 -16.04 -15.92
N ILE A 264 -9.68 -15.70 -14.65
CA ILE A 264 -10.38 -14.46 -14.24
C ILE A 264 -9.57 -13.23 -14.73
N LYS A 265 -8.25 -13.24 -14.56
CA LYS A 265 -7.36 -12.18 -15.05
C LYS A 265 -7.41 -12.04 -16.59
N ASN A 266 -7.50 -13.16 -17.31
CA ASN A 266 -7.65 -13.16 -18.76
C ASN A 266 -9.01 -12.63 -19.20
N ASN A 267 -10.08 -12.88 -18.43
CA ASN A 267 -11.40 -12.30 -18.72
C ASN A 267 -11.36 -10.76 -18.69
N LEU A 268 -10.66 -10.16 -17.73
CA LEU A 268 -10.46 -8.71 -17.72
C LEU A 268 -9.78 -8.20 -18.99
N ARG A 269 -8.74 -8.90 -19.42
CA ARG A 269 -7.97 -8.54 -20.63
C ARG A 269 -8.80 -8.71 -21.91
N ASN A 270 -9.59 -9.78 -21.98
CA ASN A 270 -10.49 -10.03 -23.11
C ASN A 270 -11.59 -8.99 -23.18
N MET A 271 -12.16 -8.61 -22.01
CA MET A 271 -13.17 -7.55 -21.93
C MET A 271 -12.63 -6.21 -22.45
N GLU A 272 -11.41 -5.85 -22.08
CA GLU A 272 -10.74 -4.65 -22.60
C GLU A 272 -10.54 -4.73 -24.11
N ALA A 273 -10.09 -5.87 -24.63
CA ALA A 273 -9.89 -6.08 -26.07
C ALA A 273 -11.21 -6.00 -26.86
N GLU A 274 -12.28 -6.62 -26.37
CA GLU A 274 -13.60 -6.60 -27.00
C GLU A 274 -14.18 -5.18 -27.13
N LEU A 275 -13.87 -4.30 -26.17
CA LEU A 275 -14.33 -2.91 -26.21
C LEU A 275 -13.63 -2.07 -27.29
N TRP A 276 -12.48 -2.52 -27.79
CA TRP A 276 -11.73 -1.83 -28.85
C TRP A 276 -12.03 -2.34 -30.27
N GLU A 277 -12.76 -3.43 -30.40
CA GLU A 277 -13.10 -4.02 -31.69
C GLU A 277 -14.30 -3.35 -32.41
N TYR A 278 -14.76 -2.18 -31.95
CA TYR A 278 -15.86 -1.42 -32.56
C TYR A 278 -15.37 -0.21 -33.35
#